data_84d092f77224be479c8d54869773e09f
#
_entry.id   84d092f77224be479c8d54869773e09f
#
_cell.length_a   1.000
_cell.length_b   1.000
_cell.length_c   1.000
_cell.angle_alpha   90.00
_cell.angle_beta   90.00
_cell.angle_gamma   90.00
#
_symmetry.space_group_name_H-M   'P 1'
#
loop_
_entity.id
_entity.type
_entity.pdbx_description
1 polymer ?
#
loop_
_entity_poly.entity_id
_entity_poly.type
_entity_poly.pdbx_seq_one_letter_code
_entity_poly.pdbx_strand_id
1 'polypeptide(L)'
;MVRFTGLSPKQTQAIEALKNHISLPDVEVAVAQSDQASISIKGEKGQYQLTYRKPHQLYRALSVLATALTEGDKVELEEQAAYEDLAYMADCSRNAVINVASAKQMIEVLALMGYSTFELYMEDTYQIEGQPYFGYFRGAYAAEELQEIEAYA
;
A
#
# COMPACT_ATOMS: atom_id res chain seq x y z
N MET A 1 1.72 -11.12 -19.37
CA MET A 1 0.86 -10.41 -18.39
C MET A 1 0.80 -11.27 -17.14
N VAL A 2 1.16 -10.70 -15.99
CA VAL A 2 1.13 -11.43 -14.70
C VAL A 2 -0.29 -11.94 -14.40
N ARG A 3 -0.37 -13.19 -13.94
CA ARG A 3 -1.62 -13.80 -13.48
C ARG A 3 -1.56 -14.10 -12.00
N PHE A 4 -2.55 -13.64 -11.26
CA PHE A 4 -2.70 -13.96 -9.86
C PHE A 4 -3.87 -14.92 -9.63
N THR A 5 -3.70 -15.86 -8.69
CA THR A 5 -4.77 -16.70 -8.18
C THR A 5 -4.84 -16.57 -6.66
N GLY A 6 -6.01 -16.79 -6.05
CA GLY A 6 -6.19 -16.71 -4.60
C GLY A 6 -6.45 -15.30 -4.04
N LEU A 7 -6.60 -14.28 -4.89
CA LEU A 7 -6.90 -12.91 -4.50
C LEU A 7 -8.41 -12.67 -4.34
N SER A 8 -8.77 -11.85 -3.36
CA SER A 8 -10.11 -11.27 -3.27
C SER A 8 -10.30 -10.15 -4.31
N PRO A 9 -11.55 -9.74 -4.62
CA PRO A 9 -11.82 -8.62 -5.51
C PRO A 9 -11.14 -7.30 -5.08
N LYS A 10 -11.13 -6.99 -3.76
CA LYS A 10 -10.46 -5.81 -3.22
C LYS A 10 -8.94 -5.86 -3.46
N GLN A 11 -8.31 -7.01 -3.20
CA GLN A 11 -6.88 -7.18 -3.45
C GLN A 11 -6.54 -7.05 -4.93
N THR A 12 -7.37 -7.59 -5.81
CA THR A 12 -7.19 -7.45 -7.26
C THR A 12 -7.24 -5.99 -7.69
N GLN A 13 -8.19 -5.22 -7.17
CA GLN A 13 -8.32 -3.79 -7.45
C GLN A 13 -7.11 -3.00 -6.93
N ALA A 14 -6.67 -3.29 -5.70
CA ALA A 14 -5.50 -2.64 -5.11
C ALA A 14 -4.22 -2.93 -5.91
N ILE A 15 -3.99 -4.19 -6.31
CA ILE A 15 -2.84 -4.57 -7.13
C ILE A 15 -2.86 -3.88 -8.50
N GLU A 16 -4.03 -3.63 -9.07
CA GLU A 16 -4.15 -2.88 -10.32
C GLU A 16 -3.64 -1.44 -10.18
N ALA A 17 -3.96 -0.76 -9.06
CA ALA A 17 -3.44 0.57 -8.77
C ALA A 17 -1.90 0.58 -8.62
N LEU A 18 -1.33 -0.47 -8.02
CA LEU A 18 0.11 -0.58 -7.80
C LEU A 18 0.94 -0.82 -9.07
N LYS A 19 0.33 -1.17 -10.20
CA LYS A 19 1.04 -1.41 -11.49
C LYS A 19 1.81 -0.20 -12.01
N ASN A 20 1.47 1.00 -11.56
CA ASN A 20 2.21 2.21 -11.91
C ASN A 20 3.57 2.31 -11.18
N HIS A 21 3.76 1.56 -10.11
CA HIS A 21 4.95 1.61 -9.27
C HIS A 21 5.85 0.39 -9.40
N ILE A 22 5.28 -0.76 -9.76
CA ILE A 22 6.02 -2.01 -9.92
C ILE A 22 5.72 -2.67 -11.26
N SER A 23 6.73 -3.31 -11.84
CA SER A 23 6.58 -4.11 -13.05
C SER A 23 6.91 -5.56 -12.73
N LEU A 24 5.95 -6.44 -12.98
CA LEU A 24 6.17 -7.88 -12.94
C LEU A 24 6.19 -8.43 -14.36
N PRO A 25 7.10 -9.36 -14.68
CA PRO A 25 7.13 -10.03 -15.97
C PRO A 25 5.90 -10.93 -16.16
N ASP A 26 5.84 -11.66 -17.25
CA ASP A 26 4.77 -12.61 -17.53
C ASP A 26 4.95 -13.87 -16.67
N VAL A 27 4.29 -13.88 -15.51
CA VAL A 27 4.40 -14.94 -14.50
C VAL A 27 3.04 -15.29 -13.90
N GLU A 28 2.95 -16.48 -13.30
CA GLU A 28 1.80 -16.94 -12.53
C GLU A 28 2.15 -16.92 -11.03
N VAL A 29 1.32 -16.28 -10.22
CA VAL A 29 1.52 -16.13 -8.78
C VAL A 29 0.31 -16.65 -8.03
N ALA A 30 0.48 -17.75 -7.33
CA ALA A 30 -0.53 -18.28 -6.40
C ALA A 30 -0.37 -17.58 -5.04
N VAL A 31 -1.41 -16.89 -4.59
CA VAL A 31 -1.42 -16.09 -3.38
C VAL A 31 -2.26 -16.75 -2.30
N ALA A 32 -1.75 -16.83 -1.08
CA ALA A 32 -2.48 -17.35 0.07
C ALA A 32 -2.09 -16.62 1.36
N GLN A 33 -3.02 -16.56 2.31
CA GLN A 33 -2.72 -16.11 3.67
C GLN A 33 -2.16 -17.27 4.50
N SER A 34 -1.17 -17.00 5.35
CA SER A 34 -0.50 -18.01 6.19
C SER A 34 0.04 -17.37 7.47
N ASP A 35 0.04 -18.12 8.56
CA ASP A 35 0.56 -17.65 9.86
C ASP A 35 2.04 -17.98 10.08
N GLN A 36 2.71 -18.61 9.14
CA GLN A 36 4.09 -19.10 9.32
C GLN A 36 5.13 -17.99 9.29
N ALA A 37 5.07 -17.13 8.28
CA ALA A 37 5.98 -16.00 8.10
C ALA A 37 5.21 -14.73 7.78
N SER A 38 5.84 -13.56 7.92
CA SER A 38 5.22 -12.31 7.48
C SER A 38 4.98 -12.32 5.98
N ILE A 39 6.01 -12.72 5.23
CA ILE A 39 5.93 -13.02 3.79
C ILE A 39 6.81 -14.24 3.49
N SER A 40 6.36 -15.08 2.57
CA SER A 40 7.19 -16.11 1.94
C SER A 40 6.92 -16.14 0.44
N ILE A 41 7.98 -16.22 -0.35
CA ILE A 41 7.91 -16.31 -1.82
C ILE A 41 8.80 -17.45 -2.27
N LYS A 42 8.23 -18.41 -2.99
CA LYS A 42 8.98 -19.55 -3.54
C LYS A 42 8.52 -19.85 -4.97
N GLY A 43 9.46 -20.10 -5.86
CA GLY A 43 9.14 -20.51 -7.22
C GLY A 43 10.28 -20.32 -8.20
N GLU A 44 10.05 -20.79 -9.41
CA GLU A 44 10.95 -20.68 -10.55
C GLU A 44 10.19 -20.84 -11.87
N LYS A 45 10.82 -20.51 -12.99
CA LYS A 45 10.28 -20.75 -14.35
C LYS A 45 8.90 -20.13 -14.55
N GLY A 46 8.70 -18.94 -14.00
CA GLY A 46 7.47 -18.18 -14.17
C GLY A 46 6.30 -18.61 -13.28
N GLN A 47 6.50 -19.54 -12.33
CA GLN A 47 5.47 -19.99 -11.40
C GLN A 47 5.91 -19.77 -9.96
N TYR A 48 5.13 -18.99 -9.19
CA TYR A 48 5.49 -18.59 -7.84
C TYR A 48 4.34 -18.80 -6.88
N GLN A 49 4.68 -19.17 -5.65
CA GLN A 49 3.79 -19.16 -4.49
C GLN A 49 4.17 -18.00 -3.60
N LEU A 50 3.22 -17.15 -3.25
CA LEU A 50 3.36 -16.02 -2.36
C LEU A 50 2.42 -16.20 -1.19
N THR A 51 2.96 -16.23 0.02
CA THR A 51 2.15 -16.21 1.23
C THR A 51 2.42 -14.98 2.07
N TYR A 52 1.41 -14.50 2.79
CA TYR A 52 1.47 -13.34 3.66
C TYR A 52 0.65 -13.57 4.93
N ARG A 53 1.01 -12.92 6.04
CA ARG A 53 0.29 -13.05 7.31
C ARG A 53 -0.77 -11.98 7.47
N LYS A 54 -0.41 -10.70 7.33
CA LYS A 54 -1.33 -9.54 7.44
C LYS A 54 -1.62 -8.94 6.05
N PRO A 55 -2.81 -8.37 5.83
CA PRO A 55 -3.22 -7.85 4.50
C PRO A 55 -2.20 -6.90 3.84
N HIS A 56 -1.62 -5.94 4.58
CA HIS A 56 -0.63 -5.00 4.06
C HIS A 56 0.67 -5.68 3.60
N GLN A 57 1.01 -6.84 4.17
CA GLN A 57 2.22 -7.59 3.81
C GLN A 57 2.14 -8.21 2.41
N LEU A 58 0.93 -8.42 1.87
CA LEU A 58 0.75 -8.83 0.48
C LEU A 58 1.41 -7.84 -0.48
N TYR A 59 1.18 -6.55 -0.29
CA TYR A 59 1.70 -5.51 -1.18
C TYR A 59 3.23 -5.38 -1.07
N ARG A 60 3.76 -5.50 0.13
CA ARG A 60 5.22 -5.62 0.34
C ARG A 60 5.79 -6.83 -0.40
N ALA A 61 5.13 -7.99 -0.32
CA ALA A 61 5.56 -9.20 -1.00
C ALA A 61 5.62 -9.03 -2.52
N LEU A 62 4.72 -8.25 -3.12
CA LEU A 62 4.76 -7.95 -4.55
C LEU A 62 6.00 -7.13 -4.94
N SER A 63 6.38 -6.13 -4.13
CA SER A 63 7.60 -5.35 -4.39
C SER A 63 8.86 -6.20 -4.24
N VAL A 64 8.89 -7.09 -3.25
CA VAL A 64 9.98 -8.05 -3.03
C VAL A 64 10.09 -9.03 -4.20
N LEU A 65 8.97 -9.60 -4.66
CA LEU A 65 8.94 -10.48 -5.83
C LEU A 65 9.43 -9.75 -7.08
N ALA A 66 8.94 -8.52 -7.33
CA ALA A 66 9.35 -7.73 -8.48
C ALA A 66 10.86 -7.48 -8.48
N THR A 67 11.45 -7.15 -7.32
CA THR A 67 12.89 -6.97 -7.18
C THR A 67 13.65 -8.28 -7.41
N ALA A 68 13.24 -9.37 -6.76
CA ALA A 68 13.90 -10.67 -6.90
C ALA A 68 13.94 -11.16 -8.36
N LEU A 69 12.86 -10.91 -9.12
CA LEU A 69 12.78 -11.29 -10.53
C LEU A 69 13.69 -10.47 -11.45
N THR A 70 14.25 -9.36 -11.00
CA THR A 70 15.32 -8.66 -11.75
C THR A 70 16.68 -9.35 -11.63
N GLU A 71 16.88 -10.14 -10.59
CA GLU A 71 18.14 -10.83 -10.30
C GLU A 71 18.16 -12.27 -10.85
N GLY A 72 16.99 -12.88 -11.03
CA GLY A 72 16.87 -14.24 -11.57
C GLY A 72 15.46 -14.78 -11.51
N ASP A 73 15.24 -15.94 -12.10
CA ASP A 73 13.93 -16.58 -12.17
C ASP A 73 13.63 -17.53 -11.01
N LYS A 74 14.64 -17.90 -10.22
CA LYS A 74 14.46 -18.71 -9.02
C LYS A 74 14.40 -17.83 -7.78
N VAL A 75 13.26 -17.86 -7.11
CA VAL A 75 13.04 -17.10 -5.87
C VAL A 75 12.75 -18.07 -4.74
N GLU A 76 13.47 -17.94 -3.65
CA GLU A 76 13.22 -18.58 -2.37
C GLU A 76 13.54 -17.59 -1.26
N LEU A 77 12.51 -16.95 -0.71
CA LEU A 77 12.64 -15.84 0.21
C LEU A 77 11.60 -15.94 1.31
N GLU A 78 12.02 -15.58 2.52
CA GLU A 78 11.15 -15.45 3.68
C GLU A 78 11.55 -14.19 4.45
N GLU A 79 10.57 -13.33 4.78
CA GLU A 79 10.77 -12.16 5.63
C GLU A 79 9.91 -12.27 6.89
N GLN A 80 10.47 -11.83 8.01
CA GLN A 80 9.76 -11.60 9.27
C GLN A 80 9.72 -10.11 9.54
N ALA A 81 8.53 -9.56 9.71
CA ALA A 81 8.37 -8.17 10.09
C ALA A 81 8.86 -7.95 11.53
N ALA A 82 9.73 -6.96 11.71
CA ALA A 82 10.26 -6.59 13.03
C ALA A 82 9.20 -5.93 13.93
N TYR A 83 8.17 -5.34 13.33
CA TYR A 83 7.08 -4.65 14.01
C TYR A 83 5.73 -5.16 13.53
N GLU A 84 4.76 -5.19 14.43
CA GLU A 84 3.38 -5.59 14.11
C GLU A 84 2.68 -4.55 13.24
N ASP A 85 2.92 -3.28 13.52
CA ASP A 85 2.39 -2.14 12.80
C ASP A 85 3.50 -1.15 12.49
N LEU A 86 3.46 -0.59 11.29
CA LEU A 86 4.38 0.41 10.80
C LEU A 86 3.56 1.56 10.22
N ALA A 87 3.61 2.72 10.87
CA ALA A 87 2.87 3.91 10.46
C ALA A 87 3.78 4.96 9.83
N TYR A 88 3.25 5.66 8.83
CA TYR A 88 3.84 6.89 8.30
C TYR A 88 2.88 8.05 8.56
N MET A 89 3.37 9.08 9.25
CA MET A 89 2.61 10.30 9.53
C MET A 89 3.04 11.41 8.58
N ALA A 90 2.10 11.92 7.79
CA ALA A 90 2.29 13.11 6.97
C ALA A 90 1.82 14.35 7.73
N ASP A 91 2.72 15.31 7.94
CA ASP A 91 2.37 16.59 8.56
C ASP A 91 1.70 17.51 7.53
N CYS A 92 0.38 17.64 7.62
CA CYS A 92 -0.44 18.51 6.80
C CYS A 92 -0.70 19.88 7.48
N SER A 93 -0.13 20.14 8.65
CA SER A 93 -0.42 21.34 9.44
C SER A 93 0.63 22.44 9.29
N ARG A 94 1.91 22.09 9.12
CA ARG A 94 3.01 23.08 9.19
C ARG A 94 3.46 23.60 7.85
N ASN A 95 3.44 22.78 6.80
CA ASN A 95 3.89 23.17 5.46
C ASN A 95 2.73 23.35 4.49
N ALA A 96 2.19 22.24 4.03
CA ALA A 96 1.13 22.22 3.03
C ALA A 96 0.19 21.04 3.29
N VAL A 97 -1.07 21.23 2.93
CA VAL A 97 -2.04 20.14 2.87
C VAL A 97 -1.81 19.40 1.56
N ILE A 98 -1.48 18.12 1.62
CA ILE A 98 -1.35 17.27 0.43
C ILE A 98 -2.73 17.04 -0.18
N ASN A 99 -2.86 17.14 -1.49
CA ASN A 99 -4.13 16.89 -2.14
C ASN A 99 -4.46 15.39 -2.17
N VAL A 100 -5.73 15.07 -2.44
CA VAL A 100 -6.25 13.68 -2.47
C VAL A 100 -5.44 12.78 -3.41
N ALA A 101 -5.08 13.28 -4.59
CA ALA A 101 -4.31 12.48 -5.55
C ALA A 101 -2.91 12.12 -5.02
N SER A 102 -2.21 13.07 -4.38
CA SER A 102 -0.92 12.82 -3.76
C SER A 102 -1.03 11.90 -2.54
N ALA A 103 -2.10 12.04 -1.74
CA ALA A 103 -2.36 11.13 -0.62
C ALA A 103 -2.54 9.68 -1.11
N LYS A 104 -3.29 9.46 -2.19
CA LYS A 104 -3.44 8.13 -2.82
C LYS A 104 -2.11 7.57 -3.32
N GLN A 105 -1.30 8.37 -4.00
CA GLN A 105 0.03 7.96 -4.43
C GLN A 105 0.94 7.58 -3.25
N MET A 106 0.87 8.32 -2.14
CA MET A 106 1.61 7.98 -0.92
C MET A 106 1.14 6.63 -0.35
N ILE A 107 -0.18 6.39 -0.28
CA ILE A 107 -0.73 5.10 0.16
C ILE A 107 -0.17 3.95 -0.70
N GLU A 108 -0.17 4.10 -2.03
CA GLU A 108 0.37 3.10 -2.95
C GLU A 108 1.84 2.78 -2.67
N VAL A 109 2.69 3.80 -2.54
CA VAL A 109 4.12 3.64 -2.26
C VAL A 109 4.35 3.02 -0.89
N LEU A 110 3.64 3.51 0.14
CA LEU A 110 3.74 3.00 1.51
C LEU A 110 3.30 1.53 1.61
N ALA A 111 2.24 1.14 0.89
CA ALA A 111 1.80 -0.25 0.81
C ALA A 111 2.91 -1.16 0.25
N LEU A 112 3.58 -0.76 -0.83
CA LEU A 112 4.71 -1.50 -1.40
C LEU A 112 5.94 -1.55 -0.48
N MET A 113 6.10 -0.57 0.41
CA MET A 113 7.14 -0.56 1.44
C MET A 113 6.77 -1.40 2.67
N GLY A 114 5.51 -1.84 2.80
CA GLY A 114 5.02 -2.68 3.90
C GLY A 114 4.46 -1.91 5.08
N TYR A 115 4.14 -0.64 4.91
CA TYR A 115 3.45 0.13 5.95
C TYR A 115 2.01 -0.36 6.12
N SER A 116 1.55 -0.41 7.37
CA SER A 116 0.19 -0.80 7.73
C SER A 116 -0.75 0.39 7.90
N THR A 117 -0.19 1.57 8.10
CA THR A 117 -0.96 2.77 8.46
C THR A 117 -0.38 4.01 7.81
N PHE A 118 -1.27 4.83 7.26
CA PHE A 118 -0.99 6.18 6.79
C PHE A 118 -1.76 7.17 7.64
N GLU A 119 -1.07 8.10 8.30
CA GLU A 119 -1.65 9.09 9.18
C GLU A 119 -1.50 10.49 8.60
N LEU A 120 -2.57 11.27 8.65
CA LEU A 120 -2.58 12.68 8.34
C LEU A 120 -2.60 13.47 9.64
N TYR A 121 -1.47 14.11 9.98
CA TYR A 121 -1.43 15.01 11.13
C TYR A 121 -2.02 16.36 10.73
N MET A 122 -3.18 16.67 11.28
CA MET A 122 -3.95 17.87 10.98
C MET A 122 -4.23 18.64 12.28
N GLU A 123 -4.02 19.95 12.27
CA GLU A 123 -4.44 20.86 13.34
C GLU A 123 -5.76 21.52 12.93
N ASP A 124 -5.67 22.53 12.06
CA ASP A 124 -6.80 23.31 11.54
C ASP A 124 -6.97 23.15 10.01
N THR A 125 -6.44 22.08 9.44
CA THR A 125 -6.41 21.86 7.99
C THR A 125 -7.52 20.91 7.50
N TYR A 126 -8.68 20.99 8.13
CA TYR A 126 -9.93 20.36 7.67
C TYR A 126 -11.11 21.29 7.94
N GLN A 127 -12.19 21.13 7.20
CA GLN A 127 -13.36 21.95 7.30
C GLN A 127 -14.28 21.48 8.42
N ILE A 128 -14.80 22.42 9.21
CA ILE A 128 -15.84 22.17 10.23
C ILE A 128 -17.09 22.95 9.82
N GLU A 129 -18.21 22.25 9.70
CA GLU A 129 -19.50 22.88 9.38
C GLU A 129 -19.86 23.96 10.41
N GLY A 130 -20.27 25.12 9.93
CA GLY A 130 -20.62 26.26 10.79
C GLY A 130 -19.45 27.02 11.41
N GLN A 131 -18.20 26.67 11.07
CA GLN A 131 -16.99 27.33 11.59
C GLN A 131 -16.15 27.94 10.45
N PRO A 132 -16.59 29.05 9.81
CA PRO A 132 -15.96 29.58 8.60
C PRO A 132 -14.54 30.13 8.81
N TYR A 133 -14.14 30.38 10.05
CA TYR A 133 -12.81 30.86 10.40
C TYR A 133 -11.82 29.77 10.82
N PHE A 134 -12.30 28.53 10.99
CA PHE A 134 -11.41 27.41 11.28
C PHE A 134 -10.59 27.06 10.04
N GLY A 135 -9.27 27.08 10.17
CA GLY A 135 -8.38 26.87 9.03
C GLY A 135 -8.39 28.00 7.98
N TYR A 136 -8.88 29.17 8.33
CA TYR A 136 -8.93 30.32 7.41
C TYR A 136 -7.55 30.68 6.87
N PHE A 137 -7.44 30.92 5.56
CA PHE A 137 -6.18 31.12 4.83
C PHE A 137 -5.28 29.89 4.66
N ARG A 138 -5.73 28.72 5.07
CA ARG A 138 -4.98 27.47 4.87
C ARG A 138 -5.72 26.55 3.89
N GLY A 139 -4.96 25.69 3.20
CA GLY A 139 -5.55 24.53 2.57
C GLY A 139 -6.24 23.68 3.64
N ALA A 140 -7.44 23.22 3.38
CA ALA A 140 -8.18 22.37 4.32
C ALA A 140 -8.95 21.29 3.57
N TYR A 141 -8.94 20.08 4.10
CA TYR A 141 -9.74 18.97 3.55
C TYR A 141 -11.22 19.20 3.79
N ALA A 142 -12.03 18.97 2.77
CA ALA A 142 -13.45 18.72 2.93
C ALA A 142 -13.67 17.32 3.52
N ALA A 143 -14.84 17.09 4.14
CA ALA A 143 -15.17 15.79 4.71
C ALA A 143 -15.18 14.69 3.64
N GLU A 144 -15.66 14.98 2.45
CA GLU A 144 -15.73 14.08 1.30
C GLU A 144 -14.33 13.69 0.81
N GLU A 145 -13.35 14.62 0.86
CA GLU A 145 -11.96 14.35 0.49
C GLU A 145 -11.29 13.37 1.48
N LEU A 146 -11.54 13.53 2.78
CA LEU A 146 -11.05 12.60 3.80
C LEU A 146 -11.69 11.22 3.66
N GLN A 147 -13.00 11.16 3.39
CA GLN A 147 -13.71 9.91 3.11
C GLN A 147 -13.18 9.21 1.86
N GLU A 148 -12.83 9.98 0.82
CA GLU A 148 -12.24 9.45 -0.40
C GLU A 148 -10.86 8.84 -0.16
N ILE A 149 -10.02 9.46 0.68
CA ILE A 149 -8.72 8.95 1.07
C ILE A 149 -8.88 7.66 1.90
N GLU A 150 -9.76 7.68 2.90
CA GLU A 150 -10.05 6.53 3.77
C GLU A 150 -10.59 5.33 2.98
N ALA A 151 -11.50 5.57 2.05
CA ALA A 151 -12.07 4.50 1.22
C ALA A 151 -11.05 3.91 0.23
N TYR A 152 -10.00 4.66 -0.11
CA TYR A 152 -8.93 4.22 -0.99
C TYR A 152 -7.91 3.36 -0.24
N ALA A 153 -7.62 3.64 1.01
CA ALA A 153 -6.68 2.90 1.85
C ALA A 153 -7.23 1.52 2.25
#